data_ed144889091e92fbafa90320bc54129a
#
_entry.id   ed144889091e92fbafa90320bc54129a
#
_cell.length_a   1.000
_cell.length_b   1.000
_cell.length_c   1.000
_cell.angle_alpha   90.00
_cell.angle_beta   90.00
_cell.angle_gamma   90.00
#
_symmetry.space_group_name_H-M   'P 1'
#
loop_
_entity.id
_entity.type
_entity.pdbx_description
1 polymer ?
#
loop_
_entity_poly.entity_id
_entity_poly.type
_entity_poly.pdbx_seq_one_letter_code
_entity_poly.pdbx_strand_id
1 'polypeptide(L)'
;MEADLQFNWPLLVDEAVRRRRARKLTRGRLAKRAKLSTATVARFEQGARDLRISAVLAVLGALGMIDRHNLVFDGSFHIDIDDSVVFWSANDRGVQVKCRISYQALVKHRPNPKGERTEWVFMACQRDIEAIARRKYMLRRCEADGSVLVTKDDVP
;
A
#
# COMPACT_ATOMS: atom_id res chain seq x y z
N MET A 1 4.84 3.06 -25.11
CA MET A 1 3.95 4.22 -24.94
C MET A 1 3.86 4.50 -23.45
N GLU A 2 4.58 5.50 -22.99
CA GLU A 2 4.37 6.02 -21.64
C GLU A 2 2.98 6.66 -21.62
N ALA A 3 2.12 6.15 -20.73
CA ALA A 3 0.84 6.78 -20.49
C ALA A 3 1.11 8.12 -19.81
N ASP A 4 0.82 9.21 -20.50
CA ASP A 4 0.90 10.57 -19.96
C ASP A 4 -0.15 10.68 -18.83
N LEU A 5 0.28 10.47 -17.59
CA LEU A 5 -0.57 10.63 -16.41
C LEU A 5 -0.86 12.12 -16.21
N GLN A 6 -1.87 12.64 -16.89
CA GLN A 6 -2.36 13.99 -16.65
C GLN A 6 -3.05 14.07 -15.29
N PHE A 7 -2.35 14.62 -14.32
CA PHE A 7 -2.90 14.86 -12.98
C PHE A 7 -3.73 16.16 -12.98
N ASN A 8 -5.05 16.02 -12.94
CA ASN A 8 -5.95 17.18 -12.88
C ASN A 8 -6.18 17.61 -11.42
N TRP A 9 -5.36 18.58 -10.95
CA TRP A 9 -5.43 19.11 -9.60
C TRP A 9 -6.78 19.74 -9.25
N PRO A 10 -7.37 20.63 -10.07
CA PRO A 10 -8.69 21.20 -9.81
C PRO A 10 -9.76 20.12 -9.60
N LEU A 11 -9.82 19.14 -10.47
CA LEU A 11 -10.79 18.04 -10.38
C LEU A 11 -10.63 17.24 -9.08
N LEU A 12 -9.39 16.99 -8.65
CA LEU A 12 -9.12 16.31 -7.38
C LEU A 12 -9.62 17.11 -6.18
N VAL A 13 -9.39 18.42 -6.17
CA VAL A 13 -9.84 19.32 -5.11
C VAL A 13 -11.37 19.39 -5.06
N ASP A 14 -12.02 19.55 -6.21
CA ASP A 14 -13.49 19.59 -6.30
C ASP A 14 -14.13 18.29 -5.79
N GLU A 15 -13.59 17.15 -6.17
CA GLU A 15 -14.05 15.86 -5.67
C GLU A 15 -13.85 15.72 -4.15
N ALA A 16 -12.74 16.20 -3.62
CA ALA A 16 -12.49 16.20 -2.18
C ALA A 16 -13.51 17.07 -1.42
N VAL A 17 -13.79 18.27 -1.93
CA VAL A 17 -14.82 19.17 -1.35
C VAL A 17 -16.20 18.52 -1.42
N ARG A 18 -16.54 17.91 -2.56
CA ARG A 18 -17.81 17.20 -2.74
C ARG A 18 -17.97 16.08 -1.72
N ARG A 19 -16.95 15.24 -1.54
CA ARG A 19 -16.97 14.12 -0.57
C ARG A 19 -17.04 14.60 0.88
N ARG A 20 -16.33 15.69 1.23
CA ARG A 20 -16.44 16.28 2.56
C ARG A 20 -17.86 16.73 2.85
N ARG A 21 -18.48 17.45 1.91
CA ARG A 21 -19.88 17.96 2.05
C ARG A 21 -20.88 16.81 2.13
N ALA A 22 -20.76 15.80 1.29
CA ALA A 22 -21.61 14.61 1.30
C ALA A 22 -21.56 13.87 2.64
N ARG A 23 -20.40 13.88 3.33
CA ARG A 23 -20.22 13.31 4.66
C ARG A 23 -20.58 14.28 5.79
N LYS A 24 -21.12 15.44 5.49
CA LYS A 24 -21.49 16.50 6.46
C LYS A 24 -20.31 16.88 7.39
N LEU A 25 -19.07 16.84 6.86
CA LEU A 25 -17.88 17.21 7.61
C LEU A 25 -17.60 18.70 7.44
N THR A 26 -17.39 19.40 8.57
CA THR A 26 -16.79 20.74 8.55
C THR A 26 -15.30 20.67 8.24
N ARG A 27 -14.69 21.76 7.78
CA ARG A 27 -13.23 21.84 7.59
C ARG A 27 -12.47 21.49 8.87
N GLY A 28 -12.94 21.98 10.02
CA GLY A 28 -12.33 21.65 11.32
C GLY A 28 -12.38 20.18 11.66
N ARG A 29 -13.51 19.50 11.41
CA ARG A 29 -13.62 18.05 11.62
C ARG A 29 -12.74 17.26 10.65
N LEU A 30 -12.65 17.68 9.40
CA LEU A 30 -11.73 17.08 8.44
C LEU A 30 -10.27 17.28 8.86
N ALA A 31 -9.90 18.48 9.28
CA ALA A 31 -8.56 18.81 9.77
C ALA A 31 -8.17 17.92 10.97
N LYS A 32 -9.07 17.75 11.93
CA LYS A 32 -8.84 16.86 13.07
C LYS A 32 -8.61 15.41 12.63
N ARG A 33 -9.42 14.89 11.68
CA ARG A 33 -9.24 13.53 11.13
C ARG A 33 -7.93 13.36 10.36
N ALA A 34 -7.53 14.38 9.61
CA ALA A 34 -6.30 14.39 8.84
C ALA A 34 -5.06 14.72 9.68
N LYS A 35 -5.23 15.09 10.96
CA LYS A 35 -4.16 15.59 11.86
C LYS A 35 -3.45 16.81 11.27
N LEU A 36 -4.22 17.73 10.71
CA LEU A 36 -3.77 18.97 10.10
C LEU A 36 -4.44 20.18 10.76
N SER A 37 -3.93 21.39 10.47
CA SER A 37 -4.63 22.63 10.82
C SER A 37 -5.82 22.88 9.91
N THR A 38 -6.84 23.57 10.41
CA THR A 38 -8.00 23.98 9.59
C THR A 38 -7.56 24.91 8.45
N ALA A 39 -6.53 25.74 8.66
CA ALA A 39 -5.95 26.59 7.63
C ALA A 39 -5.36 25.78 6.47
N THR A 40 -4.66 24.67 6.77
CA THR A 40 -4.11 23.78 5.76
C THR A 40 -5.22 23.14 4.91
N VAL A 41 -6.30 22.69 5.54
CA VAL A 41 -7.46 22.14 4.83
C VAL A 41 -8.13 23.22 3.96
N ALA A 42 -8.28 24.44 4.47
CA ALA A 42 -8.85 25.55 3.70
C ALA A 42 -8.00 25.87 2.47
N ARG A 43 -6.68 25.96 2.60
CA ARG A 43 -5.75 26.17 1.48
C ARG A 43 -5.86 25.05 0.43
N PHE A 44 -5.95 23.79 0.88
CA PHE A 44 -6.17 22.66 -0.02
C PHE A 44 -7.47 22.84 -0.83
N GLU A 45 -8.59 23.16 -0.17
CA GLU A 45 -9.88 23.35 -0.83
C GLU A 45 -9.92 24.59 -1.75
N GLN A 46 -9.02 25.55 -1.54
CA GLN A 46 -8.81 26.70 -2.42
C GLN A 46 -7.92 26.38 -3.63
N GLY A 47 -7.43 25.14 -3.72
CA GLY A 47 -6.61 24.69 -4.85
C GLY A 47 -5.13 25.08 -4.75
N ALA A 48 -4.63 25.46 -3.56
CA ALA A 48 -3.21 25.79 -3.36
C ALA A 48 -2.31 24.64 -3.81
N ARG A 49 -1.29 24.95 -4.61
CA ARG A 49 -0.37 23.96 -5.20
C ARG A 49 0.94 23.79 -4.41
N ASP A 50 1.20 24.69 -3.48
CA ASP A 50 2.41 24.73 -2.64
C ASP A 50 2.27 23.96 -1.33
N LEU A 51 1.29 23.07 -1.24
CA LEU A 51 1.09 22.21 -0.08
C LEU A 51 2.07 21.05 -0.08
N ARG A 52 2.54 20.67 1.11
CA ARG A 52 3.32 19.44 1.26
C ARG A 52 2.49 18.24 0.82
N ILE A 53 3.08 17.35 0.03
CA ILE A 53 2.39 16.13 -0.45
C ILE A 53 1.82 15.31 0.70
N SER A 54 2.50 15.25 1.85
CA SER A 54 2.00 14.57 3.05
C SER A 54 0.68 15.14 3.56
N ALA A 55 0.49 16.47 3.47
CA ALA A 55 -0.76 17.12 3.86
C ALA A 55 -1.89 16.79 2.87
N VAL A 56 -1.60 16.81 1.58
CA VAL A 56 -2.54 16.41 0.51
C VAL A 56 -2.98 14.96 0.74
N LEU A 57 -2.05 14.03 0.89
CA LEU A 57 -2.35 12.62 1.15
C LEU A 57 -3.14 12.43 2.45
N ALA A 58 -2.89 13.25 3.48
CA ALA A 58 -3.64 13.19 4.73
C ALA A 58 -5.11 13.59 4.55
N VAL A 59 -5.38 14.65 3.78
CA VAL A 59 -6.75 15.07 3.42
C VAL A 59 -7.45 13.99 2.61
N LEU A 60 -6.84 13.52 1.53
CA LEU A 60 -7.41 12.49 0.66
C LEU A 60 -7.69 11.20 1.41
N GLY A 61 -6.79 10.77 2.27
CA GLY A 61 -7.00 9.59 3.10
C GLY A 61 -8.10 9.76 4.14
N ALA A 62 -8.25 10.94 4.76
CA ALA A 62 -9.34 11.23 5.70
C ALA A 62 -10.71 11.23 5.01
N LEU A 63 -10.74 11.51 3.70
CA LEU A 63 -11.92 11.45 2.83
C LEU A 63 -12.10 10.09 2.16
N GLY A 64 -11.22 9.11 2.40
CA GLY A 64 -11.28 7.80 1.75
C GLY A 64 -11.14 7.87 0.23
N MET A 65 -10.40 8.86 -0.28
CA MET A 65 -10.09 9.01 -1.70
C MET A 65 -8.84 8.24 -2.11
N ILE A 66 -8.00 7.93 -1.14
CA ILE A 66 -6.86 7.04 -1.30
C ILE A 66 -6.96 5.95 -0.24
N ASP A 67 -6.58 4.75 -0.63
CA ASP A 67 -6.48 3.65 0.31
C ASP A 67 -5.22 3.84 1.17
N ARG A 68 -5.41 3.84 2.49
CA ARG A 68 -4.32 3.94 3.47
C ARG A 68 -3.82 2.57 3.91
N HIS A 69 -4.32 1.51 3.29
CA HIS A 69 -3.81 0.18 3.56
C HIS A 69 -2.35 0.13 3.14
N ASN A 70 -1.48 0.01 4.10
CA ASN A 70 -0.05 -0.11 3.87
C ASN A 70 0.49 -1.24 4.72
N LEU A 71 1.00 -2.26 4.05
CA LEU A 71 1.70 -3.34 4.72
C LEU A 71 3.09 -2.86 5.13
N VAL A 72 3.37 -2.85 6.43
CA VAL A 72 4.70 -2.61 6.98
C VAL A 72 5.24 -3.94 7.45
N PHE A 73 6.34 -4.37 6.89
CA PHE A 73 6.99 -5.64 7.23
C PHE A 73 8.03 -5.43 8.33
N ASP A 74 8.08 -6.34 9.30
CA ASP A 74 9.06 -6.32 10.39
C ASP A 74 10.35 -7.08 10.05
N GLY A 75 10.39 -7.71 8.86
CA GLY A 75 11.52 -8.49 8.39
C GLY A 75 11.51 -9.94 8.85
N SER A 76 10.57 -10.36 9.69
CA SER A 76 10.43 -11.76 10.11
C SER A 76 9.88 -12.63 8.99
N PHE A 77 10.37 -13.86 8.90
CA PHE A 77 9.86 -14.87 7.98
C PHE A 77 10.20 -16.28 8.49
N HIS A 78 9.53 -17.28 7.94
CA HIS A 78 9.86 -18.70 8.15
C HIS A 78 9.49 -19.51 6.90
N ILE A 79 10.04 -20.70 6.77
CA ILE A 79 9.68 -21.63 5.71
C ILE A 79 8.56 -22.53 6.21
N ASP A 80 7.52 -22.68 5.43
CA ASP A 80 6.38 -23.58 5.72
C ASP A 80 6.64 -24.97 5.13
N ILE A 81 5.79 -25.93 5.52
CA ILE A 81 5.87 -27.36 5.12
C ILE A 81 5.86 -27.52 3.58
N ASP A 82 5.15 -26.65 2.87
CA ASP A 82 5.03 -26.67 1.41
C ASP A 82 6.16 -25.91 0.68
N ASP A 83 7.32 -25.70 1.34
CA ASP A 83 8.43 -24.90 0.82
C ASP A 83 8.05 -23.45 0.44
N SER A 84 6.91 -22.96 0.90
CA SER A 84 6.57 -21.55 0.75
C SER A 84 7.25 -20.72 1.85
N VAL A 85 7.70 -19.51 1.49
CA VAL A 85 8.20 -18.57 2.48
C VAL A 85 7.03 -17.76 3.04
N VAL A 86 6.82 -17.85 4.35
CA VAL A 86 5.83 -17.07 5.08
C VAL A 86 6.53 -15.87 5.68
N PHE A 87 6.03 -14.68 5.39
CA PHE A 87 6.50 -13.43 5.97
C PHE A 87 5.33 -12.60 6.47
N TRP A 88 5.57 -11.73 7.44
CA TRP A 88 4.52 -11.03 8.13
C TRP A 88 4.57 -9.54 7.86
N SER A 89 3.38 -8.96 7.71
CA SER A 89 3.19 -7.53 7.76
C SER A 89 2.68 -7.13 9.13
N ALA A 90 3.39 -6.24 9.78
CA ALA A 90 3.03 -5.81 11.12
C ALA A 90 1.96 -4.73 11.17
N ASN A 91 1.47 -4.17 10.04
CA ASN A 91 0.74 -2.95 10.23
C ASN A 91 -0.23 -2.52 9.11
N ASP A 92 -1.30 -3.26 8.94
CA ASP A 92 -2.51 -2.56 8.47
C ASP A 92 -3.41 -2.26 9.67
N ARG A 93 -3.31 -1.04 10.23
CA ARG A 93 -4.11 -0.58 11.39
C ARG A 93 -3.98 -1.46 12.63
N GLY A 94 -2.80 -2.02 12.89
CA GLY A 94 -2.56 -2.91 14.00
C GLY A 94 -2.98 -4.37 13.76
N VAL A 95 -3.50 -4.69 12.59
CA VAL A 95 -3.80 -6.07 12.19
C VAL A 95 -2.60 -6.66 11.47
N GLN A 96 -2.17 -7.84 11.91
CA GLN A 96 -1.13 -8.60 11.26
C GLN A 96 -1.69 -9.33 10.04
N VAL A 97 -1.09 -9.12 8.88
CA VAL A 97 -1.47 -9.79 7.62
C VAL A 97 -0.43 -10.84 7.28
N LYS A 98 -0.88 -12.09 7.14
CA LYS A 98 -0.04 -13.18 6.69
C LYS A 98 0.23 -13.05 5.20
N CYS A 99 1.50 -12.99 4.82
CA CYS A 99 1.94 -13.01 3.43
C CYS A 99 2.75 -14.27 3.17
N ARG A 100 2.60 -14.83 1.99
CA ARG A 100 3.36 -16.00 1.54
C ARG A 100 3.85 -15.81 0.12
N ILE A 101 4.98 -16.38 -0.19
CA ILE A 101 5.43 -16.56 -1.59
C ILE A 101 5.65 -18.04 -1.85
N SER A 102 5.11 -18.55 -2.95
CA SER A 102 5.38 -19.92 -3.36
C SER A 102 6.84 -20.10 -3.79
N TYR A 103 7.41 -21.28 -3.58
CA TYR A 103 8.76 -21.61 -4.02
C TYR A 103 8.95 -21.34 -5.52
N GLN A 104 7.96 -21.70 -6.34
CA GLN A 104 8.00 -21.46 -7.79
C GLN A 104 8.08 -19.96 -8.14
N ALA A 105 7.35 -19.11 -7.41
CA ALA A 105 7.44 -17.66 -7.59
C ALA A 105 8.80 -17.12 -7.16
N LEU A 106 9.33 -17.62 -6.04
CA LEU A 106 10.64 -17.21 -5.54
C LEU A 106 11.75 -17.55 -6.53
N VAL A 107 11.77 -18.78 -7.07
CA VAL A 107 12.77 -19.23 -8.05
C VAL A 107 12.60 -18.51 -9.39
N LYS A 108 11.37 -18.16 -9.78
CA LYS A 108 11.13 -17.34 -10.97
C LYS A 108 11.74 -15.95 -10.81
N HIS A 109 11.54 -15.32 -9.64
CA HIS A 109 12.06 -14.00 -9.35
C HIS A 109 13.61 -14.00 -9.22
N ARG A 110 14.14 -15.01 -8.53
CA ARG A 110 15.57 -15.23 -8.36
C ARG A 110 15.93 -16.68 -8.66
N PRO A 111 16.41 -16.98 -9.87
CA PRO A 111 16.87 -18.32 -10.22
C PRO A 111 17.94 -18.83 -9.25
N ASN A 112 17.77 -20.08 -8.82
CA ASN A 112 18.64 -20.72 -7.83
C ASN A 112 19.39 -21.93 -8.43
N PRO A 113 20.30 -21.72 -9.40
CA PRO A 113 21.00 -22.82 -10.09
C PRO A 113 22.00 -23.57 -9.19
N LYS A 114 22.38 -22.96 -8.06
CA LYS A 114 23.34 -23.56 -7.09
C LYS A 114 22.66 -24.36 -5.99
N GLY A 115 21.31 -24.42 -5.95
CA GLY A 115 20.58 -25.11 -4.89
C GLY A 115 20.80 -24.50 -3.51
N GLU A 116 20.90 -23.16 -3.45
CA GLU A 116 21.00 -22.44 -2.17
C GLU A 116 19.73 -22.69 -1.35
N ARG A 117 19.85 -22.60 -0.01
CA ARG A 117 18.71 -22.75 0.88
C ARG A 117 17.65 -21.66 0.60
N THR A 118 16.40 -22.04 0.66
CA THR A 118 15.25 -21.14 0.36
C THR A 118 15.30 -19.85 1.16
N GLU A 119 15.74 -19.90 2.43
CA GLU A 119 15.89 -18.72 3.29
C GLU A 119 16.85 -17.69 2.69
N TRP A 120 17.98 -18.15 2.15
CA TRP A 120 19.01 -17.28 1.57
C TRP A 120 18.50 -16.64 0.27
N VAL A 121 17.79 -17.41 -0.55
CA VAL A 121 17.18 -16.89 -1.77
C VAL A 121 16.16 -15.81 -1.45
N PHE A 122 15.30 -16.05 -0.44
CA PHE A 122 14.31 -15.07 0.00
C PHE A 122 14.97 -13.81 0.57
N MET A 123 15.91 -13.95 1.51
CA MET A 123 16.61 -12.80 2.12
C MET A 123 17.24 -11.88 1.08
N ALA A 124 17.79 -12.48 0.02
CA ALA A 124 18.45 -11.72 -1.04
C ALA A 124 17.51 -10.88 -1.91
N CYS A 125 16.20 -11.21 -1.95
CA CYS A 125 15.19 -10.47 -2.71
C CYS A 125 13.96 -10.06 -1.86
N GLN A 126 14.09 -10.09 -0.54
CA GLN A 126 13.00 -9.83 0.40
C GLN A 126 12.26 -8.52 0.10
N ARG A 127 12.99 -7.43 -0.15
CA ARG A 127 12.38 -6.11 -0.42
C ARG A 127 11.50 -6.12 -1.67
N ASP A 128 11.91 -6.83 -2.70
CA ASP A 128 11.16 -6.93 -3.95
C ASP A 128 9.88 -7.75 -3.74
N ILE A 129 9.99 -8.85 -3.00
CA ILE A 129 8.84 -9.71 -2.67
C ILE A 129 7.83 -8.96 -1.78
N GLU A 130 8.32 -8.22 -0.79
CA GLU A 130 7.47 -7.36 0.05
C GLU A 130 6.76 -6.28 -0.78
N ALA A 131 7.43 -5.70 -1.78
CA ALA A 131 6.81 -4.72 -2.68
C ALA A 131 5.70 -5.35 -3.54
N ILE A 132 5.91 -6.58 -4.04
CA ILE A 132 4.89 -7.33 -4.78
C ILE A 132 3.69 -7.63 -3.87
N ALA A 133 3.93 -8.13 -2.66
CA ALA A 133 2.87 -8.43 -1.68
C ALA A 133 2.07 -7.16 -1.32
N ARG A 134 2.75 -6.04 -1.09
CA ARG A 134 2.12 -4.75 -0.81
C ARG A 134 1.22 -4.30 -1.96
N ARG A 135 1.72 -4.38 -3.20
CA ARG A 135 0.94 -4.05 -4.39
C ARG A 135 -0.30 -4.93 -4.51
N LYS A 136 -0.15 -6.25 -4.32
CA LYS A 136 -1.25 -7.22 -4.39
C LYS A 136 -2.33 -6.93 -3.34
N TYR A 137 -1.91 -6.63 -2.11
CA TYR A 137 -2.80 -6.24 -1.02
C TYR A 137 -3.57 -4.95 -1.33
N MET A 138 -2.88 -3.92 -1.81
CA MET A 138 -3.53 -2.65 -2.20
C MET A 138 -4.55 -2.83 -3.32
N LEU A 139 -4.32 -3.76 -4.22
CA LEU A 139 -5.25 -4.11 -5.31
C LEU A 139 -6.37 -5.05 -4.85
N ARG A 140 -6.47 -5.36 -3.54
CA ARG A 140 -7.46 -6.30 -2.98
C ARG A 140 -7.39 -7.71 -3.56
N ARG A 141 -6.24 -8.13 -4.05
CA ARG A 141 -6.00 -9.47 -4.57
C ARG A 141 -5.49 -10.38 -3.45
N CYS A 142 -6.31 -10.54 -2.42
CA CYS A 142 -6.03 -11.38 -1.26
C CYS A 142 -6.76 -12.72 -1.39
N GLU A 143 -6.28 -13.71 -0.64
CA GLU A 143 -6.98 -14.97 -0.45
C GLU A 143 -8.28 -14.77 0.36
N ALA A 144 -9.15 -15.77 0.40
CA ALA A 144 -10.43 -15.68 1.11
C ALA A 144 -10.29 -15.40 2.62
N ASP A 145 -9.17 -15.79 3.22
CA ASP A 145 -8.83 -15.52 4.62
C ASP A 145 -8.18 -14.15 4.86
N GLY A 146 -8.06 -13.33 3.81
CA GLY A 146 -7.42 -12.02 3.86
C GLY A 146 -5.89 -12.06 3.77
N SER A 147 -5.27 -13.23 3.67
CA SER A 147 -3.83 -13.37 3.48
C SER A 147 -3.41 -13.01 2.04
N VAL A 148 -2.13 -12.77 1.84
CA VAL A 148 -1.55 -12.48 0.52
C VAL A 148 -0.64 -13.64 0.11
N LEU A 149 -0.97 -14.27 -1.03
CA LEU A 149 -0.12 -15.29 -1.64
C LEU A 149 0.50 -14.72 -2.92
N VAL A 150 1.82 -14.57 -2.95
CA VAL A 150 2.57 -14.22 -4.15
C VAL A 150 2.84 -15.49 -4.95
N THR A 151 2.31 -15.54 -6.16
CA THR A 151 2.46 -16.66 -7.09
C THR A 151 3.41 -16.31 -8.22
N LYS A 152 3.75 -17.29 -9.06
CA LYS A 152 4.59 -17.07 -10.25
C LYS A 152 4.03 -16.03 -11.22
N ASP A 153 2.70 -15.82 -11.21
CA ASP A 153 2.03 -14.87 -12.12
C ASP A 153 2.13 -13.43 -11.62
N ASP A 154 2.43 -13.23 -10.34
CA ASP A 154 2.64 -11.92 -9.73
C ASP A 154 4.09 -11.39 -9.92
N VAL A 155 4.99 -12.29 -10.31
CA VAL A 155 6.42 -11.99 -10.48
C VAL A 155 6.71 -11.72 -11.97
N PRO A 156 7.39 -10.63 -12.31
CA PRO A 156 7.74 -10.28 -13.69
C PRO A 156 8.68 -11.28 -14.36
#